data_b7448b31f61b07d243c6e7d26bc14af9
#
_entry.id   b7448b31f61b07d243c6e7d26bc14af9
#
_cell.length_a   1.000
_cell.length_b   1.000
_cell.length_c   1.000
_cell.angle_alpha   90.00
_cell.angle_beta   90.00
_cell.angle_gamma   90.00
#
_symmetry.space_group_name_H-M   'P 1'
#
loop_
_entity.id
_entity.type
_entity.pdbx_description
1 polymer ?
#
loop_
_entity_poly.entity_id
_entity_poly.type
_entity_poly.pdbx_seq_one_letter_code
_entity_poly.pdbx_strand_id
1 'polypeptide(L)'
;MSVLYLAFETNDRPNRMAKLQKSGAHVVVAEPRWPGFFELAKREKPYAIAIDFSEAPSHALETADYMSKAKETKETALFLLRVPSDRVEAVQKRLPQATLATENELSGRLAQLEREAEARAREKKEAAAAAKKAARAASAAAKAAAAGKPLKPAPPPAKPAAKPKAAAVPKKKPAAKKAAPARKTQPKKKK
;
A
#
# COMPACT_ATOMS: atom_id res chain seq x y z
N MET A 1 -11.04 -13.34 -6.51
CA MET A 1 -10.85 -12.02 -5.85
C MET A 1 -11.85 -11.87 -4.73
N SER A 2 -11.58 -11.05 -3.69
CA SER A 2 -12.43 -10.94 -2.50
C SER A 2 -12.91 -9.51 -2.26
N VAL A 3 -14.01 -9.37 -1.52
CA VAL A 3 -14.50 -8.12 -0.94
C VAL A 3 -14.19 -8.17 0.55
N LEU A 4 -13.55 -7.15 1.08
CA LEU A 4 -13.31 -7.01 2.51
C LEU A 4 -14.45 -6.21 3.14
N TYR A 5 -15.21 -6.84 4.03
CA TYR A 5 -16.28 -6.19 4.78
C TYR A 5 -15.84 -5.96 6.22
N LEU A 6 -15.69 -4.70 6.59
CA LEU A 6 -15.26 -4.28 7.92
C LEU A 6 -16.47 -3.84 8.74
N ALA A 7 -16.84 -4.66 9.71
CA ALA A 7 -17.94 -4.37 10.63
C ALA A 7 -17.67 -5.01 11.99
N PHE A 8 -18.12 -4.35 13.04
CA PHE A 8 -18.17 -4.96 14.36
C PHE A 8 -19.17 -6.12 14.39
N GLU A 9 -18.99 -7.02 15.34
CA GLU A 9 -19.91 -8.14 15.53
C GLU A 9 -21.24 -7.65 16.10
N THR A 10 -22.32 -7.88 15.35
CA THR A 10 -23.68 -7.53 15.74
C THR A 10 -24.64 -8.62 15.29
N ASN A 11 -25.80 -8.71 15.92
CA ASN A 11 -26.82 -9.69 15.55
C ASN A 11 -27.26 -9.59 14.08
N ASP A 12 -27.15 -8.41 13.49
CA ASP A 12 -27.53 -8.14 12.09
C ASP A 12 -26.42 -8.46 11.09
N ARG A 13 -25.19 -8.63 11.53
CA ARG A 13 -24.03 -8.84 10.63
C ARG A 13 -24.23 -10.04 9.68
N PRO A 14 -24.76 -11.19 10.11
CA PRO A 14 -25.01 -12.31 9.21
C PRO A 14 -25.98 -11.97 8.07
N ASN A 15 -27.07 -11.24 8.38
CA ASN A 15 -28.06 -10.82 7.38
C ASN A 15 -27.46 -9.85 6.36
N ARG A 16 -26.60 -8.93 6.81
CA ARG A 16 -25.88 -7.97 5.95
C ARG A 16 -24.90 -8.69 5.03
N MET A 17 -24.14 -9.63 5.57
CA MET A 17 -23.23 -10.46 4.78
C MET A 17 -23.98 -11.27 3.72
N ALA A 18 -25.12 -11.88 4.08
CA ALA A 18 -25.93 -12.65 3.13
C ALA A 18 -26.40 -11.80 1.94
N LYS A 19 -26.69 -10.51 2.15
CA LYS A 19 -27.03 -9.58 1.05
C LYS A 19 -25.86 -9.36 0.10
N LEU A 20 -24.65 -9.18 0.62
CA LEU A 20 -23.44 -9.00 -0.18
C LEU A 20 -23.06 -10.30 -0.92
N GLN A 21 -23.21 -11.44 -0.27
CA GLN A 21 -22.93 -12.76 -0.85
C GLN A 21 -23.89 -13.14 -1.99
N LYS A 22 -25.13 -12.60 -1.99
CA LYS A 22 -26.09 -12.81 -3.11
C LYS A 22 -25.56 -12.37 -4.47
N SER A 23 -24.60 -11.45 -4.51
CA SER A 23 -23.92 -11.06 -5.76
C SER A 23 -22.94 -12.11 -6.29
N GLY A 24 -22.70 -13.20 -5.57
CA GLY A 24 -21.67 -14.19 -5.89
C GLY A 24 -20.26 -13.81 -5.43
N ALA A 25 -20.08 -12.64 -4.81
CA ALA A 25 -18.78 -12.18 -4.35
C ALA A 25 -18.29 -12.98 -3.13
N HIS A 26 -16.99 -13.29 -3.10
CA HIS A 26 -16.33 -13.87 -1.94
C HIS A 26 -16.11 -12.76 -0.89
N VAL A 27 -16.91 -12.77 0.17
CA VAL A 27 -16.85 -11.74 1.23
C VAL A 27 -16.02 -12.24 2.39
N VAL A 28 -14.96 -11.52 2.69
CA VAL A 28 -14.09 -11.72 3.85
C VAL A 28 -14.46 -10.68 4.90
N VAL A 29 -14.75 -11.11 6.12
CA VAL A 29 -15.20 -10.23 7.21
C VAL A 29 -14.11 -10.04 8.23
N ALA A 30 -13.95 -8.81 8.68
CA ALA A 30 -13.12 -8.48 9.83
C ALA A 30 -13.71 -7.33 10.64
N GLU A 31 -13.26 -7.21 11.87
CA GLU A 31 -13.52 -6.02 12.66
C GLU A 31 -12.57 -4.89 12.26
N PRO A 32 -13.01 -3.62 12.26
CA PRO A 32 -12.17 -2.47 11.92
C PRO A 32 -11.21 -2.14 13.08
N ARG A 33 -10.48 -3.13 13.59
CA ARG A 33 -9.50 -2.98 14.67
C ARG A 33 -8.10 -3.13 14.14
N TRP A 34 -7.26 -2.16 14.47
CA TRP A 34 -5.83 -2.19 14.14
C TRP A 34 -5.08 -3.26 14.95
N PRO A 35 -4.10 -3.97 14.38
CA PRO A 35 -3.64 -3.98 12.98
C PRO A 35 -4.39 -4.99 12.09
N GLY A 36 -5.29 -5.80 12.66
CA GLY A 36 -5.85 -7.00 12.05
C GLY A 36 -6.51 -6.75 10.68
N PHE A 37 -7.32 -5.70 10.53
CA PHE A 37 -7.98 -5.39 9.26
C PHE A 37 -6.98 -5.05 8.16
N PHE A 38 -5.88 -4.40 8.50
CA PHE A 38 -4.87 -4.00 7.53
C PHE A 38 -4.03 -5.19 7.05
N GLU A 39 -3.62 -6.05 7.96
CA GLU A 39 -2.92 -7.30 7.62
C GLU A 39 -3.78 -8.19 6.71
N LEU A 40 -5.08 -8.26 7.02
CA LEU A 40 -6.03 -8.99 6.21
C LEU A 40 -6.16 -8.37 4.82
N ALA A 41 -6.28 -7.05 4.71
CA ALA A 41 -6.34 -6.34 3.43
C ALA A 41 -5.08 -6.58 2.57
N LYS A 42 -3.91 -6.61 3.20
CA LYS A 42 -2.64 -6.92 2.50
C LYS A 42 -2.58 -8.36 1.99
N ARG A 43 -3.09 -9.30 2.78
CA ARG A 43 -3.10 -10.72 2.44
C ARG A 43 -4.10 -11.04 1.34
N GLU A 44 -5.34 -10.59 1.51
CA GLU A 44 -6.46 -10.92 0.63
C GLU A 44 -6.47 -10.09 -0.66
N LYS A 45 -5.86 -8.91 -0.67
CA LYS A 45 -5.82 -7.96 -1.81
C LYS A 45 -7.21 -7.75 -2.40
N PRO A 46 -8.18 -7.29 -1.61
CA PRO A 46 -9.56 -7.18 -2.02
C PRO A 46 -9.70 -6.18 -3.19
N TYR A 47 -10.66 -6.43 -4.09
CA TYR A 47 -10.99 -5.48 -5.15
C TYR A 47 -11.96 -4.38 -4.68
N ALA A 48 -12.66 -4.62 -3.57
CA ALA A 48 -13.51 -3.64 -2.90
C ALA A 48 -13.41 -3.78 -1.39
N ILE A 49 -13.48 -2.66 -0.68
CA ILE A 49 -13.51 -2.59 0.78
C ILE A 49 -14.82 -1.90 1.17
N ALA A 50 -15.63 -2.57 1.97
CA ALA A 50 -16.85 -2.02 2.52
C ALA A 50 -16.70 -1.84 4.03
N ILE A 51 -16.95 -0.63 4.54
CA ILE A 51 -16.82 -0.28 5.96
C ILE A 51 -18.18 0.12 6.50
N ASP A 52 -18.62 -0.56 7.54
CA ASP A 52 -19.89 -0.31 8.21
C ASP A 52 -19.73 0.75 9.32
N PHE A 53 -20.56 1.78 9.28
CA PHE A 53 -20.56 2.90 10.23
C PHE A 53 -21.59 2.75 11.35
N SER A 54 -22.38 1.66 11.38
CA SER A 54 -23.52 1.56 12.30
C SER A 54 -23.14 1.57 13.78
N GLU A 55 -22.08 0.87 14.18
CA GLU A 55 -21.75 0.67 15.59
C GLU A 55 -20.73 1.69 16.12
N ALA A 56 -19.69 1.98 15.36
CA ALA A 56 -18.61 2.85 15.81
C ALA A 56 -18.18 3.81 14.68
N PRO A 57 -18.98 4.85 14.40
CA PRO A 57 -18.74 5.74 13.25
C PRO A 57 -17.37 6.45 13.26
N SER A 58 -16.85 6.80 14.43
CA SER A 58 -15.53 7.44 14.55
C SER A 58 -14.42 6.46 14.18
N HIS A 59 -14.49 5.22 14.65
CA HIS A 59 -13.54 4.15 14.33
C HIS A 59 -13.60 3.76 12.85
N ALA A 60 -14.82 3.67 12.30
CA ALA A 60 -15.03 3.42 10.88
C ALA A 60 -14.40 4.50 10.01
N LEU A 61 -14.55 5.77 10.41
CA LEU A 61 -13.96 6.91 9.70
C LEU A 61 -12.42 6.88 9.74
N GLU A 62 -11.81 6.58 10.88
CA GLU A 62 -10.36 6.45 11.02
C GLU A 62 -9.82 5.29 10.17
N THR A 63 -10.52 4.16 10.20
CA THR A 63 -10.19 2.99 9.37
C THR A 63 -10.28 3.33 7.88
N ALA A 64 -11.34 4.00 7.45
CA ALA A 64 -11.53 4.43 6.07
C ALA A 64 -10.45 5.42 5.62
N ASP A 65 -10.12 6.39 6.46
CA ASP A 65 -9.05 7.36 6.20
C ASP A 65 -7.69 6.66 6.06
N TYR A 66 -7.38 5.72 6.93
CA TYR A 66 -6.17 4.92 6.83
C TYR A 66 -6.11 4.10 5.54
N MET A 67 -7.19 3.36 5.21
CA MET A 67 -7.26 2.54 4.00
C MET A 67 -7.15 3.37 2.72
N SER A 68 -7.67 4.59 2.71
CA SER A 68 -7.60 5.49 1.56
C SER A 68 -6.18 6.01 1.28
N LYS A 69 -5.33 6.08 2.31
CA LYS A 69 -3.96 6.60 2.23
C LYS A 69 -2.90 5.51 2.10
N ALA A 70 -3.19 4.31 2.56
CA ALA A 70 -2.24 3.21 2.55
C ALA A 70 -1.93 2.77 1.12
N LYS A 71 -0.64 2.63 0.80
CA LYS A 71 -0.14 2.30 -0.55
C LYS A 71 -0.78 1.04 -1.13
N GLU A 72 -1.04 0.07 -0.29
CA GLU A 72 -1.57 -1.24 -0.65
C GLU A 72 -3.06 -1.21 -1.02
N THR A 73 -3.81 -0.26 -0.45
CA THR A 73 -5.28 -0.21 -0.57
C THR A 73 -5.82 1.05 -1.24
N LYS A 74 -4.99 2.07 -1.48
CA LYS A 74 -5.43 3.36 -2.06
C LYS A 74 -6.10 3.25 -3.45
N GLU A 75 -5.79 2.20 -4.20
CA GLU A 75 -6.39 1.94 -5.51
C GLU A 75 -7.62 1.04 -5.44
N THR A 76 -7.95 0.53 -4.25
CA THR A 76 -9.10 -0.33 -4.02
C THR A 76 -10.36 0.52 -3.86
N ALA A 77 -11.46 0.10 -4.47
CA ALA A 77 -12.74 0.79 -4.34
C ALA A 77 -13.22 0.75 -2.88
N LEU A 78 -13.47 1.93 -2.29
CA LEU A 78 -13.85 2.08 -0.90
C LEU A 78 -15.33 2.47 -0.81
N PHE A 79 -16.11 1.67 -0.10
CA PHE A 79 -17.53 1.87 0.14
C PHE A 79 -17.79 2.08 1.62
N LEU A 80 -18.59 3.09 1.92
CA LEU A 80 -19.00 3.42 3.28
C LEU A 80 -20.50 3.11 3.39
N LEU A 81 -20.81 2.19 4.29
CA LEU A 81 -22.17 1.71 4.51
C LEU A 81 -22.76 2.32 5.78
N ARG A 82 -24.04 2.69 5.73
CA ARG A 82 -24.81 3.17 6.89
C ARG A 82 -24.16 4.39 7.59
N VAL A 83 -23.64 5.29 6.80
CA VAL A 83 -23.13 6.55 7.34
C VAL A 83 -24.31 7.34 7.89
N PRO A 84 -24.27 7.75 9.17
CA PRO A 84 -25.32 8.61 9.76
C PRO A 84 -25.49 9.90 8.97
N SER A 85 -26.74 10.35 8.79
CA SER A 85 -27.07 11.51 7.94
C SER A 85 -26.38 12.80 8.39
N ASP A 86 -26.22 12.97 9.71
CA ASP A 86 -25.52 14.10 10.33
C ASP A 86 -24.00 14.12 10.03
N ARG A 87 -23.44 13.03 9.57
CA ARG A 87 -21.99 12.87 9.28
C ARG A 87 -21.64 12.78 7.81
N VAL A 88 -22.63 12.68 6.93
CA VAL A 88 -22.41 12.50 5.49
C VAL A 88 -21.48 13.56 4.91
N GLU A 89 -21.76 14.83 5.16
CA GLU A 89 -20.94 15.94 4.64
C GLU A 89 -19.49 15.90 5.15
N ALA A 90 -19.32 15.66 6.46
CA ALA A 90 -18.01 15.56 7.07
C ALA A 90 -17.19 14.39 6.52
N VAL A 91 -17.85 13.26 6.30
CA VAL A 91 -17.24 12.05 5.73
C VAL A 91 -16.85 12.29 4.27
N GLN A 92 -17.73 12.86 3.44
CA GLN A 92 -17.44 13.16 2.04
C GLN A 92 -16.31 14.18 1.88
N LYS A 93 -16.27 15.19 2.74
CA LYS A 93 -15.18 16.18 2.75
C LYS A 93 -13.83 15.54 3.09
N ARG A 94 -13.81 14.56 4.00
CA ARG A 94 -12.59 13.87 4.43
C ARG A 94 -12.16 12.76 3.47
N LEU A 95 -13.11 12.09 2.85
CA LEU A 95 -12.92 10.92 1.99
C LEU A 95 -13.62 11.10 0.63
N PRO A 96 -13.18 12.04 -0.21
CA PRO A 96 -13.85 12.35 -1.47
C PRO A 96 -13.83 11.19 -2.47
N GLN A 97 -12.89 10.25 -2.33
CA GLN A 97 -12.78 9.06 -3.17
C GLN A 97 -13.67 7.89 -2.70
N ALA A 98 -14.22 7.95 -1.50
CA ALA A 98 -15.08 6.89 -0.99
C ALA A 98 -16.52 7.06 -1.50
N THR A 99 -17.16 5.94 -1.81
CA THR A 99 -18.54 5.92 -2.28
C THR A 99 -19.47 5.57 -1.11
N LEU A 100 -20.43 6.44 -0.84
CA LEU A 100 -21.54 6.11 0.07
C LEU A 100 -22.49 5.16 -0.65
N ALA A 101 -22.84 4.06 -0.02
CA ALA A 101 -23.71 3.06 -0.61
C ALA A 101 -24.55 2.32 0.44
N THR A 102 -25.69 1.81 0.03
CA THR A 102 -26.41 0.77 0.77
C THR A 102 -25.88 -0.61 0.40
N GLU A 103 -26.16 -1.63 1.22
CA GLU A 103 -25.75 -3.01 0.93
C GLU A 103 -26.32 -3.51 -0.41
N ASN A 104 -27.52 -3.08 -0.78
CA ASN A 104 -28.15 -3.47 -2.05
C ASN A 104 -27.46 -2.83 -3.25
N GLU A 105 -27.13 -1.54 -3.17
CA GLU A 105 -26.37 -0.82 -4.20
C GLU A 105 -24.97 -1.41 -4.36
N LEU A 106 -24.30 -1.70 -3.25
CA LEU A 106 -23.00 -2.34 -3.29
C LEU A 106 -23.09 -3.71 -3.93
N SER A 107 -24.06 -4.58 -3.53
CA SER A 107 -24.21 -5.92 -4.11
C SER A 107 -24.44 -5.87 -5.63
N GLY A 108 -25.22 -4.90 -6.12
CA GLY A 108 -25.43 -4.69 -7.56
C GLY A 108 -24.17 -4.27 -8.32
N ARG A 109 -23.24 -3.58 -7.65
CA ARG A 109 -21.98 -3.10 -8.25
C ARG A 109 -20.84 -4.10 -8.18
N LEU A 110 -20.89 -5.06 -7.27
CA LEU A 110 -19.76 -5.97 -7.03
C LEU A 110 -19.34 -6.75 -8.27
N ALA A 111 -20.29 -7.25 -9.05
CA ALA A 111 -19.98 -7.98 -10.29
C ALA A 111 -19.26 -7.12 -11.33
N GLN A 112 -19.60 -5.83 -11.41
CA GLN A 112 -18.91 -4.89 -12.30
C GLN A 112 -17.50 -4.61 -11.79
N LEU A 113 -17.36 -4.32 -10.49
CA LEU A 113 -16.09 -4.03 -9.86
C LEU A 113 -15.11 -5.21 -9.95
N GLU A 114 -15.61 -6.43 -9.85
CA GLU A 114 -14.79 -7.63 -10.02
C GLU A 114 -14.21 -7.71 -11.43
N ARG A 115 -15.03 -7.49 -12.44
CA ARG A 115 -14.58 -7.46 -13.85
C ARG A 115 -13.53 -6.36 -14.09
N GLU A 116 -13.77 -5.17 -13.56
CA GLU A 116 -12.81 -4.06 -13.65
C GLU A 116 -11.49 -4.37 -12.95
N ALA A 117 -11.56 -4.98 -11.76
CA ALA A 117 -10.39 -5.40 -11.02
C ALA A 117 -9.59 -6.49 -11.75
N GLU A 118 -10.28 -7.45 -12.36
CA GLU A 118 -9.65 -8.47 -13.19
C GLU A 118 -8.97 -7.87 -14.42
N ALA A 119 -9.63 -6.95 -15.09
CA ALA A 119 -9.06 -6.25 -16.24
C ALA A 119 -7.77 -5.50 -15.87
N ARG A 120 -7.82 -4.72 -14.78
CA ARG A 120 -6.63 -4.02 -14.23
C ARG A 120 -5.51 -4.99 -13.82
N ALA A 121 -5.87 -6.13 -13.23
CA ALA A 121 -4.87 -7.14 -12.85
C ALA A 121 -4.18 -7.77 -14.07
N ARG A 122 -4.94 -8.04 -15.15
CA ARG A 122 -4.39 -8.53 -16.42
C ARG A 122 -3.46 -7.51 -17.05
N GLU A 123 -3.89 -6.26 -17.13
CA GLU A 123 -3.08 -5.15 -17.68
C GLU A 123 -1.77 -4.97 -16.90
N LYS A 124 -1.84 -4.94 -15.55
CA LYS A 124 -0.64 -4.87 -14.70
C LYS A 124 0.31 -6.06 -14.93
N LYS A 125 -0.23 -7.26 -15.11
CA LYS A 125 0.56 -8.46 -15.38
C LYS A 125 1.25 -8.41 -16.76
N GLU A 126 0.54 -7.94 -17.77
CA GLU A 126 1.08 -7.76 -19.11
C GLU A 126 2.16 -6.69 -19.16
N ALA A 127 1.90 -5.53 -18.51
CA ALA A 127 2.90 -4.47 -18.39
C ALA A 127 4.16 -4.93 -17.65
N ALA A 128 4.01 -5.70 -16.56
CA ALA A 128 5.14 -6.27 -15.83
C ALA A 128 5.91 -7.29 -16.67
N ALA A 129 5.22 -8.11 -17.45
CA ALA A 129 5.86 -9.08 -18.35
C ALA A 129 6.63 -8.37 -19.48
N ALA A 130 6.04 -7.32 -20.07
CA ALA A 130 6.68 -6.49 -21.09
C ALA A 130 7.93 -5.79 -20.55
N ALA A 131 7.83 -5.18 -19.35
CA ALA A 131 8.97 -4.55 -18.68
C ALA A 131 10.10 -5.55 -18.39
N LYS A 132 9.76 -6.77 -17.93
CA LYS A 132 10.74 -7.83 -17.68
C LYS A 132 11.42 -8.30 -18.98
N LYS A 133 10.65 -8.39 -20.08
CA LYS A 133 11.21 -8.74 -21.41
C LYS A 133 12.15 -7.65 -21.93
N ALA A 134 11.76 -6.37 -21.78
CA ALA A 134 12.59 -5.23 -22.16
C ALA A 134 13.89 -5.17 -21.33
N ALA A 135 13.81 -5.39 -20.01
CA ALA A 135 14.98 -5.42 -19.14
C ALA A 135 15.94 -6.57 -19.50
N ARG A 136 15.41 -7.76 -19.86
CA ARG A 136 16.24 -8.89 -20.34
C ARG A 136 16.92 -8.58 -21.68
N ALA A 137 16.20 -7.94 -22.61
CA ALA A 137 16.76 -7.55 -23.89
C ALA A 137 17.88 -6.50 -23.73
N ALA A 138 17.66 -5.50 -22.85
CA ALA A 138 18.68 -4.49 -22.54
C ALA A 138 19.92 -5.11 -21.89
N SER A 139 19.76 -6.05 -20.96
CA SER A 139 20.88 -6.74 -20.32
C SER A 139 21.64 -7.65 -21.30
N ALA A 140 20.96 -8.31 -22.23
CA ALA A 140 21.58 -9.11 -23.28
C ALA A 140 22.39 -8.25 -24.26
N ALA A 141 21.83 -7.08 -24.65
CA ALA A 141 22.51 -6.11 -25.50
C ALA A 141 23.78 -5.53 -24.82
N ALA A 142 23.67 -5.19 -23.52
CA ALA A 142 24.82 -4.72 -22.74
C ALA A 142 25.92 -5.79 -22.63
N LYS A 143 25.53 -7.07 -22.44
CA LYS A 143 26.48 -8.19 -22.39
C LYS A 143 27.12 -8.45 -23.74
N ALA A 144 26.42 -8.30 -24.85
CA ALA A 144 26.95 -8.41 -26.20
C ALA A 144 27.93 -7.28 -26.53
N ALA A 145 27.62 -6.03 -26.09
CA ALA A 145 28.53 -4.90 -26.24
C ALA A 145 29.82 -5.06 -25.41
N ALA A 146 29.72 -5.65 -24.23
CA ALA A 146 30.89 -5.94 -23.38
C ALA A 146 31.76 -7.11 -23.90
N ALA A 147 31.20 -8.01 -24.71
CA ALA A 147 31.91 -9.12 -25.33
C ALA A 147 32.60 -8.77 -26.67
N GLY A 148 32.42 -7.54 -27.17
CA GLY A 148 33.19 -6.97 -28.28
C GLY A 148 34.67 -6.90 -27.91
N LYS A 149 35.51 -7.70 -28.54
CA LYS A 149 36.94 -7.89 -28.33
C LYS A 149 37.67 -6.61 -27.96
N PRO A 150 38.52 -6.60 -26.91
CA PRO A 150 39.44 -5.50 -26.69
C PRO A 150 40.42 -5.43 -27.88
N LEU A 151 40.38 -4.34 -28.61
CA LEU A 151 41.44 -3.98 -29.53
C LEU A 151 42.75 -3.97 -28.73
N LYS A 152 43.69 -4.83 -29.18
CA LYS A 152 45.05 -4.91 -28.67
C LYS A 152 45.66 -3.53 -28.55
N PRO A 153 46.09 -3.06 -27.34
CA PRO A 153 46.68 -1.73 -27.22
C PRO A 153 48.00 -1.72 -28.00
N ALA A 154 48.19 -0.68 -28.81
CA ALA A 154 49.45 -0.36 -29.47
C ALA A 154 50.52 -0.08 -28.40
N PRO A 155 51.80 -0.40 -28.68
CA PRO A 155 52.89 -0.25 -27.71
C PRO A 155 53.13 1.24 -27.35
N PRO A 156 53.50 1.53 -26.09
CA PRO A 156 53.66 2.92 -25.61
C PRO A 156 54.95 3.53 -26.15
N PRO A 157 54.94 4.83 -26.49
CA PRO A 157 56.17 5.59 -26.65
C PRO A 157 56.83 5.87 -25.30
N ALA A 158 58.15 5.85 -25.31
CA ALA A 158 59.07 5.94 -24.19
C ALA A 158 58.87 7.15 -23.27
N LYS A 159 59.19 6.95 -21.99
CA LYS A 159 59.29 7.90 -20.91
C LYS A 159 60.22 9.11 -21.25
N PRO A 160 59.99 10.25 -20.61
CA PRO A 160 60.99 10.72 -19.67
C PRO A 160 60.49 11.04 -18.27
N ALA A 161 61.46 10.93 -17.37
CA ALA A 161 61.34 11.05 -15.94
C ALA A 161 61.10 12.47 -15.45
N ALA A 162 60.42 12.60 -14.31
CA ALA A 162 60.87 13.40 -13.17
C ALA A 162 59.82 13.37 -12.02
N LYS A 163 60.27 13.01 -10.86
CA LYS A 163 59.66 13.31 -9.53
C LYS A 163 59.80 14.81 -9.20
N PRO A 164 59.08 15.43 -8.22
CA PRO A 164 59.09 14.99 -6.83
C PRO A 164 57.79 15.18 -6.00
N LYS A 165 57.67 14.39 -4.97
CA LYS A 165 57.38 14.60 -3.54
C LYS A 165 56.45 15.72 -3.04
N ALA A 166 55.70 15.24 -2.04
CA ALA A 166 55.10 15.90 -0.85
C ALA A 166 53.64 16.27 -1.01
N ALA A 167 52.69 16.06 -0.08
CA ALA A 167 52.75 15.91 1.35
C ALA A 167 51.45 15.28 1.86
N ALA A 168 51.52 14.54 2.92
CA ALA A 168 50.46 14.04 3.73
C ALA A 168 49.83 15.15 4.58
N VAL A 169 48.52 15.09 4.86
CA VAL A 169 47.90 15.68 6.08
C VAL A 169 46.52 15.08 6.31
N PRO A 170 45.95 15.08 7.54
CA PRO A 170 45.46 13.89 8.19
C PRO A 170 43.91 13.83 8.36
N LYS A 171 43.50 12.65 8.76
CA LYS A 171 42.16 12.30 9.26
C LYS A 171 41.69 13.20 10.42
N LYS A 172 40.43 13.69 10.34
CA LYS A 172 39.66 14.07 11.52
C LYS A 172 38.31 13.31 11.50
N LYS A 173 38.21 12.40 12.46
CA LYS A 173 36.91 11.91 13.00
C LYS A 173 36.34 13.03 13.88
N PRO A 174 35.02 13.16 13.95
CA PRO A 174 34.41 13.55 15.19
C PRO A 174 33.49 12.46 15.75
N ALA A 175 33.55 12.43 17.05
CA ALA A 175 33.01 11.48 17.98
C ALA A 175 31.48 11.56 18.13
N ALA A 176 30.95 10.41 18.54
CA ALA A 176 29.62 10.20 19.04
C ALA A 176 29.28 11.09 20.25
N LYS A 177 28.05 11.60 20.27
CA LYS A 177 27.39 12.02 21.52
C LYS A 177 26.04 11.32 21.61
N LYS A 178 25.99 10.33 22.51
CA LYS A 178 24.79 9.80 23.14
C LYS A 178 24.16 10.91 23.97
N ALA A 179 22.86 11.12 23.81
CA ALA A 179 22.02 11.75 24.80
C ALA A 179 20.74 10.93 24.92
N ALA A 180 20.54 10.32 26.09
CA ALA A 180 19.32 9.69 26.53
C ALA A 180 18.36 10.79 27.04
N PRO A 181 17.05 10.70 26.78
CA PRO A 181 16.09 11.53 27.49
C PRO A 181 15.49 10.78 28.68
N ALA A 182 15.41 11.53 29.76
CA ALA A 182 14.91 11.21 31.07
C ALA A 182 13.44 10.76 31.09
N ARG A 183 13.24 9.74 31.92
CA ARG A 183 11.98 9.17 32.39
C ARG A 183 11.27 10.20 33.28
N LYS A 184 10.12 10.75 32.85
CA LYS A 184 9.22 11.51 33.74
C LYS A 184 8.19 10.55 34.33
N THR A 185 8.31 10.36 35.62
CA THR A 185 7.34 9.74 36.52
C THR A 185 6.10 10.62 36.66
N GLN A 186 4.93 10.04 36.47
CA GLN A 186 3.66 10.67 36.82
C GLN A 186 3.28 10.33 38.27
N PRO A 187 2.74 11.26 39.05
CA PRO A 187 2.22 11.01 40.39
C PRO A 187 0.80 10.44 40.37
N LYS A 188 0.60 9.38 41.17
CA LYS A 188 -0.70 8.87 41.58
C LYS A 188 -1.54 9.96 42.25
N LYS A 189 -2.76 10.18 41.75
CA LYS A 189 -3.84 10.80 42.56
C LYS A 189 -4.82 9.73 43.01
N LYS A 190 -4.85 9.53 44.33
CA LYS A 190 -5.95 8.93 45.09
C LYS A 190 -7.12 9.92 45.12
N LYS A 191 -8.31 9.47 44.80
CA LYS A 191 -9.54 9.52 45.57
C LYS A 191 -10.62 8.80 44.79
#